data_b46b4be03c6bd2913bb62ca9672125f0
#
_entry.id   b46b4be03c6bd2913bb62ca9672125f0
#
_cell.length_a   1.000
_cell.length_b   1.000
_cell.length_c   1.000
_cell.angle_alpha   90.00
_cell.angle_beta   90.00
_cell.angle_gamma   90.00
#
_symmetry.space_group_name_H-M   'P 1'
#
loop_
_entity.id
_entity.type
_entity.pdbx_description
1 polymer ?
#
loop_
_entity_poly.entity_id
_entity_poly.type
_entity_poly.pdbx_seq_one_letter_code
_entity_poly.pdbx_strand_id
1 'polypeptide(L)'
;LKQALGQHVRSSRYLEAVASGDMRCDLDGQPVEAVAPEHVQHAIVEVFRRRQGKDAEKARAWARARFVQAIDASGLDRDAYLERVRTQDATALSLIDEACAELAGQAARREALVRAFRASGKAVEEFAEMYGLDAALVRDALAREQTA
;
A
#
# COMPACT_ATOMS: atom_id res chain seq x y z
N LEU A 1 15.30 26.89 -15.92
CA LEU A 1 15.28 25.44 -15.69
C LEU A 1 14.94 25.10 -14.25
N LYS A 2 15.67 25.62 -13.23
CA LYS A 2 15.40 25.32 -11.80
C LYS A 2 13.99 25.64 -11.34
N GLN A 3 13.39 26.77 -11.78
CA GLN A 3 12.02 27.14 -11.43
C GLN A 3 10.98 26.21 -12.06
N ALA A 4 11.17 25.80 -13.31
CA ALA A 4 10.26 24.87 -13.99
C ALA A 4 10.29 23.47 -13.33
N LEU A 5 11.46 22.97 -12.98
CA LEU A 5 11.61 21.72 -12.23
C LEU A 5 10.98 21.82 -10.84
N GLY A 6 11.18 22.94 -10.13
CA GLY A 6 10.59 23.16 -8.82
C GLY A 6 9.05 23.21 -8.85
N GLN A 7 8.45 23.75 -9.92
CA GLN A 7 7.00 23.70 -10.12
C GLN A 7 6.50 22.29 -10.46
N HIS A 8 7.25 21.58 -11.29
CA HIS A 8 6.87 20.21 -11.69
C HIS A 8 6.81 19.27 -10.49
N VAL A 9 7.85 19.23 -9.65
CA VAL A 9 7.91 18.34 -8.48
C VAL A 9 6.90 18.69 -7.38
N ARG A 10 6.28 19.88 -7.43
CA ARG A 10 5.19 20.29 -6.55
C ARG A 10 3.81 20.09 -7.16
N SER A 11 3.72 19.69 -8.42
CA SER A 11 2.44 19.45 -9.07
C SER A 11 1.70 18.26 -8.43
N SER A 12 0.38 18.32 -8.36
CA SER A 12 -0.42 17.23 -7.82
C SER A 12 -0.22 15.93 -8.62
N ARG A 13 -0.10 16.05 -9.93
CA ARG A 13 0.14 14.90 -10.82
C ARG A 13 1.46 14.18 -10.50
N TYR A 14 2.53 14.94 -10.28
CA TYR A 14 3.83 14.36 -9.90
C TYR A 14 3.75 13.69 -8.53
N LEU A 15 3.17 14.39 -7.54
CA LEU A 15 3.03 13.81 -6.19
C LEU A 15 2.14 12.56 -6.17
N GLU A 16 1.09 12.50 -6.99
CA GLU A 16 0.26 11.31 -7.12
C GLU A 16 1.02 10.12 -7.72
N ALA A 17 1.86 10.36 -8.72
CA ALA A 17 2.72 9.32 -9.29
C ALA A 17 3.75 8.82 -8.25
N VAL A 18 4.39 9.73 -7.50
CA VAL A 18 5.30 9.34 -6.41
C VAL A 18 4.57 8.58 -5.31
N ALA A 19 3.36 9.02 -4.93
CA ALA A 19 2.53 8.35 -3.92
C ALA A 19 2.04 6.96 -4.36
N SER A 20 2.02 6.67 -5.65
CA SER A 20 1.71 5.34 -6.18
C SER A 20 2.87 4.35 -6.03
N GLY A 21 4.08 4.84 -5.71
CA GLY A 21 5.28 4.01 -5.66
C GLY A 21 5.80 3.62 -7.04
N ASP A 22 5.38 4.32 -8.09
CA ASP A 22 5.84 4.07 -9.45
C ASP A 22 7.36 4.24 -9.55
N MET A 23 7.99 3.41 -10.38
CA MET A 23 9.43 3.51 -10.65
C MET A 23 9.79 4.88 -11.25
N ARG A 24 10.92 5.43 -10.85
CA ARG A 24 11.49 6.59 -11.54
C ARG A 24 11.91 6.18 -12.93
N CYS A 25 11.56 7.00 -13.92
CA CYS A 25 11.94 6.80 -15.30
C CYS A 25 12.99 7.81 -15.73
N ASP A 26 13.83 7.41 -16.66
CA ASP A 26 14.73 8.33 -17.38
C ASP A 26 13.97 9.18 -18.42
N LEU A 27 14.71 9.98 -19.20
CA LEU A 27 14.12 10.85 -20.22
C LEU A 27 13.50 10.09 -21.39
N ASP A 28 13.87 8.83 -21.57
CA ASP A 28 13.33 7.92 -22.59
C ASP A 28 12.14 7.10 -22.08
N GLY A 29 11.72 7.34 -20.81
CA GLY A 29 10.59 6.67 -20.18
C GLY A 29 10.89 5.26 -19.65
N GLN A 30 12.18 4.88 -19.59
CA GLN A 30 12.58 3.58 -19.05
C GLN A 30 12.65 3.62 -17.53
N PRO A 31 12.13 2.60 -16.82
CA PRO A 31 12.24 2.54 -15.37
C PRO A 31 13.70 2.36 -14.94
N VAL A 32 14.17 3.21 -14.01
CA VAL A 32 15.56 3.26 -13.58
C VAL A 32 15.71 2.77 -12.14
N GLU A 33 14.92 3.32 -11.22
CA GLU A 33 15.01 3.01 -9.79
C GLU A 33 13.66 3.16 -9.09
N ALA A 34 13.50 2.45 -7.97
CA ALA A 34 12.34 2.62 -7.10
C ALA A 34 12.40 3.97 -6.35
N VAL A 35 11.24 4.57 -6.12
CA VAL A 35 11.16 5.76 -5.27
C VAL A 35 11.41 5.37 -3.81
N ALA A 36 12.27 6.12 -3.13
CA ALA A 36 12.58 5.87 -1.74
C ALA A 36 11.32 6.00 -0.84
N PRO A 37 11.13 5.13 0.17
CA PRO A 37 9.94 5.11 1.02
C PRO A 37 9.63 6.46 1.68
N GLU A 38 10.64 7.23 2.08
CA GLU A 38 10.49 8.55 2.65
C GLU A 38 9.88 9.57 1.66
N HIS A 39 10.18 9.44 0.37
CA HIS A 39 9.57 10.27 -0.67
C HIS A 39 8.13 9.86 -0.94
N VAL A 40 7.84 8.57 -0.97
CA VAL A 40 6.48 8.04 -1.11
C VAL A 40 5.61 8.51 0.05
N GLN A 41 6.08 8.37 1.29
CA GLN A 41 5.40 8.84 2.49
C GLN A 41 5.09 10.33 2.43
N HIS A 42 6.09 11.15 2.11
CA HIS A 42 5.90 12.60 1.96
C HIS A 42 4.84 12.94 0.90
N ALA A 43 4.89 12.29 -0.26
CA ALA A 43 3.94 12.52 -1.34
C ALA A 43 2.51 12.14 -0.94
N ILE A 44 2.32 11.00 -0.25
CA ILE A 44 1.00 10.58 0.25
C ILE A 44 0.40 11.65 1.17
N VAL A 45 1.18 12.14 2.15
CA VAL A 45 0.71 13.16 3.11
C VAL A 45 0.39 14.48 2.41
N GLU A 46 1.23 14.92 1.47
CA GLU A 46 0.97 16.15 0.70
C GLU A 46 -0.29 16.07 -0.16
N VAL A 47 -0.51 14.96 -0.86
CA VAL A 47 -1.73 14.74 -1.64
C VAL A 47 -2.95 14.65 -0.72
N PHE A 48 -2.84 13.96 0.42
CA PHE A 48 -3.89 13.91 1.43
C PHE A 48 -4.31 15.32 1.88
N ARG A 49 -3.35 16.17 2.27
CA ARG A 49 -3.60 17.56 2.72
C ARG A 49 -4.33 18.39 1.66
N ARG A 50 -4.00 18.21 0.39
CA ARG A 50 -4.67 18.91 -0.72
C ARG A 50 -6.10 18.42 -0.97
N ARG A 51 -6.35 17.13 -0.73
CA ARG A 51 -7.65 16.49 -0.98
C ARG A 51 -8.63 16.65 0.18
N GLN A 52 -8.15 16.71 1.42
CA GLN A 52 -9.00 16.74 2.63
C GLN A 52 -9.96 17.95 2.66
N GLY A 53 -9.61 19.06 2.04
CA GLY A 53 -10.48 20.25 1.95
C GLY A 53 -11.73 20.04 1.09
N LYS A 54 -11.76 19.02 0.23
CA LYS A 54 -12.90 18.69 -0.62
C LYS A 54 -13.77 17.58 -0.01
N ASP A 55 -13.13 16.51 0.44
CA ASP A 55 -13.80 15.36 1.05
C ASP A 55 -12.78 14.66 1.96
N ALA A 56 -12.87 14.93 3.25
CA ALA A 56 -11.90 14.46 4.23
C ALA A 56 -11.90 12.93 4.37
N GLU A 57 -13.08 12.28 4.29
CA GLU A 57 -13.19 10.83 4.41
C GLU A 57 -12.58 10.11 3.20
N LYS A 58 -12.91 10.55 2.00
CA LYS A 58 -12.31 9.99 0.78
C LYS A 58 -10.82 10.23 0.71
N ALA A 59 -10.35 11.41 1.14
CA ALA A 59 -8.92 11.71 1.20
C ALA A 59 -8.21 10.77 2.18
N ARG A 60 -8.80 10.50 3.35
CA ARG A 60 -8.24 9.60 4.36
C ARG A 60 -8.22 8.15 3.88
N ALA A 61 -9.31 7.67 3.28
CA ALA A 61 -9.39 6.34 2.70
C ALA A 61 -8.35 6.14 1.59
N TRP A 62 -8.18 7.14 0.72
CA TRP A 62 -7.16 7.12 -0.32
C TRP A 62 -5.75 7.07 0.26
N ALA A 63 -5.42 7.91 1.24
CA ALA A 63 -4.10 7.96 1.86
C ALA A 63 -3.77 6.64 2.58
N ARG A 64 -4.73 6.10 3.34
CA ARG A 64 -4.59 4.79 4.00
C ARG A 64 -4.31 3.68 2.98
N ALA A 65 -5.07 3.61 1.89
CA ALA A 65 -4.85 2.62 0.84
C ALA A 65 -3.45 2.73 0.21
N ARG A 66 -2.93 3.95 0.03
CA ARG A 66 -1.56 4.18 -0.46
C ARG A 66 -0.50 3.74 0.54
N PHE A 67 -0.70 4.01 1.83
CA PHE A 67 0.20 3.50 2.87
C PHE A 67 0.16 1.97 2.98
N VAL A 68 -1.01 1.34 2.88
CA VAL A 68 -1.13 -0.12 2.81
C VAL A 68 -0.25 -0.68 1.68
N GLN A 69 -0.35 -0.11 0.47
CA GLN A 69 0.47 -0.54 -0.66
C GLN A 69 1.97 -0.31 -0.42
N ALA A 70 2.36 0.85 0.11
CA ALA A 70 3.76 1.20 0.34
C ALA A 70 4.41 0.31 1.41
N ILE A 71 3.70 0.03 2.50
CA ILE A 71 4.19 -0.81 3.61
C ILE A 71 4.27 -2.27 3.16
N ASP A 72 3.22 -2.81 2.51
CA ASP A 72 3.21 -4.18 1.98
C ASP A 72 4.34 -4.40 0.98
N ALA A 73 4.54 -3.46 0.04
CA ALA A 73 5.61 -3.53 -0.94
C ALA A 73 7.03 -3.44 -0.33
N SER A 74 7.17 -2.76 0.81
CA SER A 74 8.46 -2.64 1.51
C SER A 74 8.86 -3.93 2.22
N GLY A 75 7.91 -4.80 2.57
CA GLY A 75 8.13 -5.99 3.39
C GLY A 75 8.56 -5.69 4.84
N LEU A 76 8.48 -4.43 5.26
CA LEU A 76 8.87 -3.99 6.60
C LEU A 76 7.67 -4.07 7.56
N ASP A 77 7.96 -4.38 8.83
CA ASP A 77 6.99 -4.18 9.89
C ASP A 77 6.81 -2.68 10.20
N ARG A 78 5.87 -2.35 11.10
CA ARG A 78 5.56 -0.98 11.46
C ARG A 78 6.78 -0.19 11.94
N ASP A 79 7.54 -0.75 12.85
CA ASP A 79 8.64 -0.05 13.52
C ASP A 79 9.82 0.16 12.56
N ALA A 80 10.18 -0.85 11.79
CA ALA A 80 11.19 -0.75 10.74
C ALA A 80 10.77 0.24 9.63
N TYR A 81 9.48 0.28 9.27
CA TYR A 81 8.97 1.27 8.32
C TYR A 81 9.08 2.70 8.87
N LEU A 82 8.71 2.93 10.14
CA LEU A 82 8.85 4.24 10.80
C LEU A 82 10.31 4.68 10.91
N GLU A 83 11.23 3.77 11.25
CA GLU A 83 12.66 4.05 11.24
C GLU A 83 13.17 4.45 9.85
N ARG A 84 12.62 3.83 8.81
CA ARG A 84 12.98 4.11 7.41
C ARG A 84 12.51 5.49 6.96
N VAL A 85 11.25 5.84 7.22
CA VAL A 85 10.66 7.11 6.77
C VAL A 85 10.97 8.29 7.68
N ARG A 86 11.36 8.03 8.94
CA ARG A 86 11.78 9.03 9.94
C ARG A 86 10.82 10.21 10.10
N THR A 87 9.52 9.94 10.02
CA THR A 87 8.51 11.00 10.13
C THR A 87 8.19 11.34 11.59
N GLN A 88 7.97 12.64 11.87
CA GLN A 88 7.44 13.16 13.14
C GLN A 88 6.03 13.77 12.92
N ASP A 89 5.50 13.67 11.73
CA ASP A 89 4.19 14.22 11.37
C ASP A 89 3.07 13.39 11.98
N ALA A 90 2.29 13.97 12.89
CA ALA A 90 1.20 13.28 13.56
C ALA A 90 0.14 12.71 12.60
N THR A 91 -0.11 13.38 11.47
CA THR A 91 -1.03 12.90 10.43
C THR A 91 -0.46 11.67 9.73
N ALA A 92 0.82 11.71 9.37
CA ALA A 92 1.51 10.56 8.78
C ALA A 92 1.50 9.36 9.73
N LEU A 93 1.84 9.56 11.00
CA LEU A 93 1.83 8.50 12.02
C LEU A 93 0.45 7.86 12.16
N SER A 94 -0.62 8.66 12.25
CA SER A 94 -2.00 8.15 12.32
C SER A 94 -2.38 7.32 11.10
N LEU A 95 -2.03 7.78 9.89
CA LEU A 95 -2.33 7.06 8.64
C LEU A 95 -1.53 5.77 8.50
N ILE A 96 -0.26 5.77 8.94
CA ILE A 96 0.58 4.57 8.98
C ILE A 96 0.01 3.55 9.97
N ASP A 97 -0.41 3.97 11.15
CA ASP A 97 -1.04 3.09 12.15
C ASP A 97 -2.32 2.45 11.61
N GLU A 98 -3.17 3.22 10.93
CA GLU A 98 -4.37 2.68 10.27
C GLU A 98 -4.03 1.68 9.16
N ALA A 99 -3.01 1.96 8.36
CA ALA A 99 -2.57 1.07 7.30
C ALA A 99 -2.00 -0.25 7.86
N CYS A 100 -1.20 -0.18 8.92
CA CYS A 100 -0.67 -1.36 9.60
C CYS A 100 -1.79 -2.22 10.22
N ALA A 101 -2.80 -1.59 10.83
CA ALA A 101 -3.97 -2.29 11.36
C ALA A 101 -4.77 -2.99 10.25
N GLU A 102 -4.92 -2.34 9.10
CA GLU A 102 -5.58 -2.94 7.93
C GLU A 102 -4.78 -4.13 7.38
N LEU A 103 -3.46 -4.02 7.25
CA LEU A 103 -2.58 -5.13 6.83
C LEU A 103 -2.65 -6.31 7.80
N ALA A 104 -2.64 -6.05 9.11
CA ALA A 104 -2.81 -7.09 10.12
C ALA A 104 -4.18 -7.79 9.99
N GLY A 105 -5.24 -7.03 9.78
CA GLY A 105 -6.57 -7.57 9.54
C GLY A 105 -6.65 -8.41 8.25
N GLN A 106 -5.99 -7.99 7.18
CA GLN A 106 -5.90 -8.75 5.93
C GLN A 106 -5.11 -10.05 6.14
N ALA A 107 -4.00 -10.00 6.86
CA ALA A 107 -3.20 -11.19 7.19
C ALA A 107 -4.01 -12.20 8.02
N ALA A 108 -4.71 -11.75 9.06
CA ALA A 108 -5.55 -12.62 9.88
C ALA A 108 -6.69 -13.27 9.07
N ARG A 109 -7.32 -12.54 8.17
CA ARG A 109 -8.33 -13.10 7.26
C ARG A 109 -7.77 -14.15 6.31
N ARG A 110 -6.59 -13.91 5.74
CA ARG A 110 -5.89 -14.90 4.91
C ARG A 110 -5.55 -16.16 5.69
N GLU A 111 -5.00 -16.01 6.88
CA GLU A 111 -4.67 -17.15 7.74
C GLU A 111 -5.91 -17.97 8.09
N ALA A 112 -7.01 -17.33 8.45
CA ALA A 112 -8.28 -18.00 8.74
C ALA A 112 -8.82 -18.76 7.51
N LEU A 113 -8.72 -18.13 6.32
CA LEU A 113 -9.13 -18.76 5.05
C LEU A 113 -8.30 -20.01 4.75
N VAL A 114 -6.98 -19.92 4.87
CA VAL A 114 -6.07 -21.05 4.62
C VAL A 114 -6.31 -22.17 5.63
N ARG A 115 -6.52 -21.84 6.90
CA ARG A 115 -6.84 -22.80 7.94
C ARG A 115 -8.16 -23.53 7.65
N ALA A 116 -9.21 -22.80 7.25
CA ALA A 116 -10.50 -23.38 6.89
C ALA A 116 -10.38 -24.27 5.64
N PHE A 117 -9.65 -23.83 4.63
CA PHE A 117 -9.39 -24.62 3.43
C PHE A 117 -8.70 -25.96 3.74
N ARG A 118 -7.62 -25.94 4.52
CA ARG A 118 -6.89 -27.14 4.93
C ARG A 118 -7.77 -28.10 5.75
N ALA A 119 -8.56 -27.55 6.65
CA ALA A 119 -9.48 -28.36 7.46
C ALA A 119 -10.59 -29.02 6.63
N SER A 120 -10.96 -28.45 5.49
CA SER A 120 -12.01 -28.98 4.62
C SER A 120 -11.59 -30.26 3.88
N GLY A 121 -10.31 -30.45 3.62
CA GLY A 121 -9.78 -31.55 2.81
C GLY A 121 -10.20 -31.54 1.34
N LYS A 122 -10.77 -30.44 0.86
CA LYS A 122 -11.37 -30.29 -0.48
C LYS A 122 -10.37 -29.71 -1.49
N ALA A 123 -10.68 -29.85 -2.80
CA ALA A 123 -10.00 -29.10 -3.82
C ALA A 123 -10.37 -27.60 -3.75
N VAL A 124 -9.50 -26.73 -4.31
CA VAL A 124 -9.69 -25.27 -4.24
C VAL A 124 -11.01 -24.84 -4.84
N GLU A 125 -11.37 -25.40 -5.97
CA GLU A 125 -12.59 -25.09 -6.71
C GLU A 125 -13.84 -25.48 -5.90
N GLU A 126 -13.84 -26.68 -5.35
CA GLU A 126 -14.96 -27.18 -4.52
C GLU A 126 -15.13 -26.38 -3.22
N PHE A 127 -14.02 -26.02 -2.58
CA PHE A 127 -14.04 -25.17 -1.40
C PHE A 127 -14.59 -23.78 -1.72
N ALA A 128 -14.10 -23.16 -2.77
CA ALA A 128 -14.53 -21.84 -3.22
C ALA A 128 -16.04 -21.83 -3.55
N GLU A 129 -16.52 -22.81 -4.30
CA GLU A 129 -17.95 -22.95 -4.63
C GLU A 129 -18.81 -23.11 -3.37
N MET A 130 -18.39 -23.95 -2.43
CA MET A 130 -19.13 -24.20 -1.18
C MET A 130 -19.30 -22.95 -0.31
N TYR A 131 -18.31 -22.07 -0.28
CA TYR A 131 -18.34 -20.84 0.52
C TYR A 131 -18.67 -19.57 -0.28
N GLY A 132 -18.99 -19.69 -1.58
CA GLY A 132 -19.28 -18.56 -2.44
C GLY A 132 -18.09 -17.62 -2.64
N LEU A 133 -16.87 -18.17 -2.66
CA LEU A 133 -15.60 -17.43 -2.81
C LEU A 133 -15.07 -17.56 -4.25
N ASP A 134 -14.21 -16.62 -4.64
CA ASP A 134 -13.41 -16.77 -5.84
C ASP A 134 -12.25 -17.75 -5.58
N ALA A 135 -12.12 -18.77 -6.43
CA ALA A 135 -11.03 -19.74 -6.36
C ALA A 135 -9.64 -19.06 -6.49
N ALA A 136 -9.55 -17.94 -7.22
CA ALA A 136 -8.33 -17.15 -7.31
C ALA A 136 -7.91 -16.57 -5.95
N LEU A 137 -8.87 -16.12 -5.14
CA LEU A 137 -8.62 -15.63 -3.79
C LEU A 137 -8.00 -16.71 -2.89
N VAL A 138 -8.52 -17.95 -2.97
CA VAL A 138 -8.00 -19.07 -2.18
C VAL A 138 -6.56 -19.43 -2.63
N ARG A 139 -6.31 -19.46 -3.93
CA ARG A 139 -4.95 -19.72 -4.47
C ARG A 139 -3.95 -18.64 -4.08
N ASP A 140 -4.35 -17.36 -4.13
CA ASP A 140 -3.48 -16.25 -3.71
C ASP A 140 -3.14 -16.33 -2.23
N ALA A 141 -4.12 -16.65 -1.39
CA ALA A 141 -3.90 -16.83 0.05
C ALA A 141 -2.90 -17.96 0.34
N LEU A 142 -3.00 -19.08 -0.35
CA LEU A 142 -2.07 -20.22 -0.24
C LEU A 142 -0.66 -19.87 -0.72
N ALA A 143 -0.55 -19.15 -1.85
CA ALA A 143 0.74 -18.75 -2.40
C ALA A 143 1.50 -17.80 -1.47
N ARG A 144 0.83 -16.82 -0.87
CA ARG A 144 1.43 -15.87 0.07
C ARG A 144 1.90 -16.53 1.37
N GLU A 145 1.22 -17.58 1.83
CA GLU A 145 1.67 -18.33 3.02
C GLU A 145 2.98 -19.10 2.78
N GLN A 146 3.23 -19.54 1.54
CA GLN A 146 4.46 -20.25 1.20
C GLN A 146 5.69 -19.33 1.09
N THR A 147 5.48 -18.02 0.99
CA THR A 147 6.54 -17.02 0.84
C THR A 147 6.80 -16.22 2.12
N ALA A 148 6.04 -16.44 3.17
CA ALA A 148 6.19 -15.80 4.49
C ALA A 148 7.02 -16.68 5.43
#